data_0b4e30cf08bc1ffa2fba950d16bb2a70
#
_entry.id   0b4e30cf08bc1ffa2fba950d16bb2a70
#
_cell.length_a   1.000
_cell.length_b   1.000
_cell.length_c   1.000
_cell.angle_alpha   90.00
_cell.angle_beta   90.00
_cell.angle_gamma   90.00
#
_symmetry.space_group_name_H-M   'P 1'
#
loop_
_entity.id
_entity.type
_entity.pdbx_description
1 polymer ?
#
loop_
_entity_poly.entity_id
_entity_poly.type
_entity_poly.pdbx_seq_one_letter_code
_entity_poly.pdbx_strand_id
1 'polypeptide(L)'
;MLGYDTAYYRGEDAYPLIKLAREEGRVVLTRNTKLFPKIPEDRIIRITEDRPSLQVTELIQRGYVSLDEGNLFSRCLLCNVPLDDIPQQEVEGKVPDFIFYQQTKFFRCPQCLRIYWPGSHQENMKRKIDELWTSTESQTPNHK
;
A
#
# COMPACT_ATOMS: atom_id res chain seq x y z
N MET A 1 2.99 0.80 1.52
CA MET A 1 3.62 2.12 1.46
C MET A 1 2.61 3.27 1.54
N LEU A 2 1.55 3.24 0.76
CA LEU A 2 0.57 4.35 0.71
C LEU A 2 -0.43 4.35 1.88
N GLY A 3 -0.43 3.33 2.70
CA GLY A 3 -1.27 3.27 3.90
C GLY A 3 -2.67 2.67 3.72
N TYR A 4 -2.97 2.16 2.54
CA TYR A 4 -4.28 1.53 2.31
C TYR A 4 -4.34 0.11 2.85
N ASP A 5 -5.47 -0.23 3.44
CA ASP A 5 -5.77 -1.60 3.86
C ASP A 5 -5.97 -2.46 2.62
N THR A 6 -5.03 -3.37 2.39
CA THR A 6 -4.98 -4.17 1.17
C THR A 6 -4.84 -5.64 1.52
N ALA A 7 -5.68 -6.48 0.90
CA ALA A 7 -5.57 -7.93 0.99
C ALA A 7 -5.17 -8.48 -0.38
N TYR A 8 -4.19 -9.36 -0.40
CA TYR A 8 -3.74 -9.99 -1.64
C TYR A 8 -4.34 -11.40 -1.75
N TYR A 9 -5.12 -11.61 -2.79
CA TYR A 9 -5.71 -12.92 -3.07
C TYR A 9 -4.80 -13.70 -4.01
N ARG A 10 -4.35 -14.86 -3.56
CA ARG A 10 -3.41 -15.71 -4.31
C ARG A 10 -4.06 -16.90 -5.01
N GLY A 11 -5.36 -17.09 -4.82
CA GLY A 11 -6.08 -18.18 -5.46
C GLY A 11 -6.38 -17.91 -6.92
N GLU A 12 -6.73 -18.97 -7.64
CA GLU A 12 -7.13 -18.89 -9.05
C GLU A 12 -8.65 -18.84 -9.22
N ASP A 13 -9.38 -19.35 -8.25
CA ASP A 13 -10.83 -19.44 -8.32
C ASP A 13 -11.51 -18.11 -7.99
N ALA A 14 -12.50 -17.75 -8.77
CA ALA A 14 -13.22 -16.49 -8.61
C ALA A 14 -14.12 -16.47 -7.37
N TYR A 15 -14.73 -17.59 -7.02
CA TYR A 15 -15.73 -17.64 -5.96
C TYR A 15 -15.18 -17.24 -4.58
N PRO A 16 -14.02 -17.79 -4.12
CA PRO A 16 -13.46 -17.38 -2.83
C PRO A 16 -13.11 -15.88 -2.81
N LEU A 17 -12.60 -15.33 -3.91
CA LEU A 17 -12.30 -13.90 -4.01
C LEU A 17 -13.56 -13.06 -3.87
N ILE A 18 -14.62 -13.41 -4.57
CA ILE A 18 -15.91 -12.71 -4.53
C ILE A 18 -16.50 -12.76 -3.13
N LYS A 19 -16.45 -13.95 -2.50
CA LYS A 19 -16.92 -14.14 -1.12
C LYS A 19 -16.15 -13.27 -0.14
N LEU A 20 -14.82 -13.29 -0.22
CA LEU A 20 -13.96 -12.50 0.66
C LEU A 20 -14.24 -11.00 0.51
N ALA A 21 -14.31 -10.52 -0.73
CA ALA A 21 -14.59 -9.12 -1.00
C ALA A 21 -15.95 -8.70 -0.45
N ARG A 22 -16.95 -9.54 -0.60
CA ARG A 22 -18.31 -9.26 -0.10
C ARG A 22 -18.34 -9.24 1.43
N GLU A 23 -17.76 -10.24 2.08
CA GLU A 23 -17.76 -10.35 3.55
C GLU A 23 -16.99 -9.21 4.22
N GLU A 24 -15.90 -8.77 3.61
CA GLU A 24 -15.06 -7.72 4.17
C GLU A 24 -15.38 -6.32 3.62
N GLY A 25 -16.34 -6.21 2.72
CA GLY A 25 -16.71 -4.93 2.11
C GLY A 25 -15.60 -4.31 1.27
N ARG A 26 -14.77 -5.14 0.63
CA ARG A 26 -13.63 -4.68 -0.14
C ARG A 26 -13.98 -4.44 -1.60
N VAL A 27 -13.23 -3.51 -2.21
CA VAL A 27 -13.24 -3.32 -3.66
C VAL A 27 -12.19 -4.22 -4.28
N VAL A 28 -12.54 -4.90 -5.35
CA VAL A 28 -11.64 -5.82 -6.07
C VAL A 28 -10.88 -5.04 -7.14
N LEU A 29 -9.54 -5.10 -7.08
CA LEU A 29 -8.68 -4.59 -8.15
C LEU A 29 -8.23 -5.79 -8.98
N THR A 30 -8.49 -5.78 -10.28
CA THR A 30 -8.17 -6.93 -11.11
C THR A 30 -7.92 -6.55 -12.57
N ARG A 31 -7.08 -7.34 -13.24
CA ARG A 31 -6.91 -7.29 -14.69
C ARG A 31 -7.78 -8.33 -15.38
N ASN A 32 -8.40 -9.23 -14.62
CA ASN A 32 -9.19 -10.33 -15.16
C ASN A 32 -10.61 -9.85 -15.50
N THR A 33 -10.87 -9.68 -16.78
CA THR A 33 -12.16 -9.20 -17.27
C THR A 33 -13.33 -10.17 -17.04
N LYS A 34 -13.04 -11.44 -16.79
CA LYS A 34 -14.08 -12.46 -16.54
C LYS A 34 -14.79 -12.24 -15.20
N LEU A 35 -14.20 -11.46 -14.31
CA LEU A 35 -14.81 -11.16 -13.01
C LEU A 35 -15.87 -10.07 -13.06
N PHE A 36 -15.87 -9.24 -14.10
CA PHE A 36 -16.77 -8.09 -14.17
C PHE A 36 -18.27 -8.43 -14.12
N PRO A 37 -18.75 -9.47 -14.83
CA PRO A 37 -20.17 -9.81 -14.72
C PRO A 37 -20.58 -10.36 -13.35
N LYS A 38 -19.60 -10.76 -12.52
CA LYS A 38 -19.85 -11.45 -11.25
C LYS A 38 -19.81 -10.53 -10.04
N ILE A 39 -19.31 -9.30 -10.21
CA ILE A 39 -19.11 -8.33 -9.12
C ILE A 39 -19.77 -7.02 -9.53
N PRO A 40 -20.52 -6.36 -8.62
CA PRO A 40 -21.13 -5.06 -8.93
C PRO A 40 -20.10 -4.02 -9.36
N GLU A 41 -20.48 -3.15 -10.28
CA GLU A 41 -19.58 -2.15 -10.87
C GLU A 41 -18.93 -1.22 -9.84
N ASP A 42 -19.64 -0.91 -8.77
CA ASP A 42 -19.13 -0.06 -7.69
C ASP A 42 -18.16 -0.79 -6.76
N ARG A 43 -17.95 -2.08 -6.96
CA ARG A 43 -17.11 -2.94 -6.12
C ARG A 43 -15.93 -3.54 -6.86
N ILE A 44 -15.72 -3.18 -8.10
CA ILE A 44 -14.63 -3.70 -8.91
C ILE A 44 -13.99 -2.59 -9.72
N ILE A 45 -12.65 -2.61 -9.77
CA ILE A 45 -11.89 -1.67 -10.58
C ILE A 45 -11.01 -2.48 -11.54
N ARG A 46 -11.13 -2.20 -12.82
CA ARG A 46 -10.29 -2.81 -13.84
C ARG A 46 -8.94 -2.11 -13.88
N ILE A 47 -7.87 -2.88 -13.70
CA ILE A 47 -6.50 -2.42 -13.88
C ILE A 47 -6.04 -2.83 -15.28
N THR A 48 -5.53 -1.89 -16.04
CA THR A 48 -5.07 -2.15 -17.42
C THR A 48 -3.56 -2.30 -17.52
N GLU A 49 -2.83 -1.64 -16.61
CA GLU A 49 -1.37 -1.69 -16.60
C GLU A 49 -0.83 -2.99 -16.01
N ASP A 50 0.35 -3.40 -16.46
CA ASP A 50 0.98 -4.64 -16.03
C ASP A 50 2.07 -4.44 -14.96
N ARG A 51 2.70 -3.27 -14.90
CA ARG A 51 3.76 -2.97 -13.95
C ARG A 51 3.18 -2.33 -12.69
N PRO A 52 3.63 -2.75 -11.49
CA PRO A 52 3.09 -2.21 -10.24
C PRO A 52 3.12 -0.68 -10.14
N SER A 53 4.21 -0.05 -10.57
CA SER A 53 4.32 1.41 -10.53
C SER A 53 3.28 2.09 -11.43
N LEU A 54 3.04 1.52 -12.62
CA LEU A 54 2.05 2.03 -13.56
C LEU A 54 0.63 1.76 -13.07
N GLN A 55 0.41 0.65 -12.37
CA GLN A 55 -0.88 0.36 -11.76
C GLN A 55 -1.22 1.39 -10.69
N VAL A 56 -0.25 1.77 -9.87
CA VAL A 56 -0.46 2.83 -8.87
C VAL A 56 -0.77 4.16 -9.55
N THR A 57 0.00 4.51 -10.58
CA THR A 57 -0.26 5.73 -11.37
C THR A 57 -1.67 5.72 -11.97
N GLU A 58 -2.09 4.61 -12.53
CA GLU A 58 -3.44 4.46 -13.09
C GLU A 58 -4.51 4.73 -12.02
N LEU A 59 -4.34 4.17 -10.81
CA LEU A 59 -5.30 4.38 -9.72
C LEU A 59 -5.33 5.84 -9.26
N ILE A 60 -4.17 6.50 -9.21
CA ILE A 60 -4.08 7.92 -8.87
C ILE A 60 -4.80 8.77 -9.92
N GLN A 61 -4.51 8.54 -11.21
CA GLN A 61 -5.12 9.29 -12.31
C GLN A 61 -6.63 9.14 -12.36
N ARG A 62 -7.13 7.96 -12.01
CA ARG A 62 -8.57 7.69 -11.99
C ARG A 62 -9.26 8.14 -10.70
N GLY A 63 -8.52 8.68 -9.75
CA GLY A 63 -9.07 9.23 -8.51
C GLY A 63 -9.41 8.19 -7.44
N TYR A 64 -8.96 6.95 -7.58
CA TYR A 64 -9.22 5.89 -6.60
C TYR A 64 -8.24 5.92 -5.44
N VAL A 65 -7.06 6.48 -5.65
CA VAL A 65 -6.00 6.55 -4.64
C VAL A 65 -5.53 7.98 -4.53
N SER A 66 -5.37 8.46 -3.30
CA SER A 66 -4.83 9.77 -3.00
C SER A 66 -3.59 9.63 -2.12
N LEU A 67 -2.72 10.63 -2.18
CA LEU A 67 -1.53 10.70 -1.37
C LEU A 67 -1.86 11.42 -0.07
N ASP A 68 -1.78 10.71 1.04
CA ASP A 68 -1.93 11.26 2.38
C ASP A 68 -0.63 11.00 3.15
N GLU A 69 0.15 12.05 3.39
CA GLU A 69 1.44 11.91 4.06
C GLU A 69 1.34 11.31 5.46
N GLY A 70 0.23 11.56 6.15
CA GLY A 70 -0.01 10.98 7.47
C GLY A 70 -0.18 9.46 7.44
N ASN A 71 -0.58 8.91 6.30
CA ASN A 71 -0.79 7.48 6.13
C ASN A 71 0.38 6.75 5.48
N LEU A 72 1.36 7.50 4.95
CA LEU A 72 2.55 6.88 4.33
C LEU A 72 3.31 6.07 5.38
N PHE A 73 3.68 4.86 5.00
CA PHE A 73 4.48 3.94 5.83
C PHE A 73 3.84 3.61 7.17
N SER A 74 2.51 3.72 7.27
CA SER A 74 1.77 3.43 8.50
C SER A 74 1.47 1.94 8.67
N ARG A 75 1.72 1.12 7.65
CA ARG A 75 1.39 -0.31 7.66
C ARG A 75 2.61 -1.17 7.37
N CYS A 76 2.61 -2.38 7.94
CA CYS A 76 3.63 -3.38 7.68
C CYS A 76 3.64 -3.73 6.18
N LEU A 77 4.82 -3.79 5.58
CA LEU A 77 4.96 -4.10 4.15
C LEU A 77 4.62 -5.56 3.83
N LEU A 78 4.68 -6.46 4.81
CA LEU A 78 4.37 -7.86 4.63
C LEU A 78 2.94 -8.22 5.01
N CYS A 79 2.49 -7.74 6.18
CA CYS A 79 1.17 -8.10 6.74
C CYS A 79 0.07 -7.12 6.39
N ASN A 80 0.43 -5.91 5.97
CA ASN A 80 -0.47 -4.79 5.70
C ASN A 80 -1.29 -4.32 6.91
N VAL A 81 -0.98 -4.79 8.11
CA VAL A 81 -1.64 -4.31 9.33
C VAL A 81 -0.98 -3.01 9.81
N PRO A 82 -1.72 -2.12 10.52
CA PRO A 82 -1.13 -0.91 11.07
C PRO A 82 0.01 -1.22 12.02
N LEU A 83 1.04 -0.37 12.00
CA LEU A 83 2.20 -0.49 12.86
C LEU A 83 1.95 0.20 14.21
N ASP A 84 2.53 -0.37 15.26
CA ASP A 84 2.51 0.22 16.60
C ASP A 84 3.80 1.01 16.83
N ASP A 85 3.68 2.15 17.52
CA ASP A 85 4.84 2.87 18.06
C ASP A 85 5.46 2.04 19.17
N ILE A 86 6.81 1.92 19.18
CA ILE A 86 7.50 1.26 20.27
C ILE A 86 8.65 2.13 20.78
N PRO A 87 8.97 2.06 22.11
CA PRO A 87 10.09 2.81 22.65
C PRO A 87 11.42 2.32 22.10
N GLN A 88 12.39 3.23 22.04
CA GLN A 88 13.74 2.90 21.58
C GLN A 88 14.36 1.75 22.40
N GLN A 89 14.09 1.69 23.70
CA GLN A 89 14.64 0.67 24.57
C GLN A 89 14.22 -0.75 24.14
N GLU A 90 13.06 -0.90 23.56
CA GLU A 90 12.55 -2.22 23.12
C GLU A 90 13.22 -2.73 21.86
N VAL A 91 13.94 -1.88 21.13
CA VAL A 91 14.62 -2.29 19.88
C VAL A 91 16.11 -2.55 20.09
N GLU A 92 16.65 -2.31 21.29
CA GLU A 92 18.04 -2.58 21.58
C GLU A 92 18.39 -4.04 21.32
N GLY A 93 19.47 -4.26 20.55
CA GLY A 93 19.86 -5.60 20.13
C GLY A 93 19.02 -6.24 19.01
N LYS A 94 17.95 -5.57 18.57
CA LYS A 94 17.07 -6.07 17.50
C LYS A 94 17.26 -5.35 16.18
N VAL A 95 18.00 -4.24 16.22
CA VAL A 95 18.36 -3.44 15.04
C VAL A 95 19.87 -3.25 15.06
N PRO A 96 20.50 -2.90 13.92
CA PRO A 96 21.93 -2.58 13.90
C PRO A 96 22.23 -1.44 14.87
N ASP A 97 23.40 -1.50 15.53
CA ASP A 97 23.78 -0.51 16.55
C ASP A 97 23.72 0.93 16.02
N PHE A 98 24.21 1.17 14.79
CA PHE A 98 24.19 2.52 14.24
C PHE A 98 22.75 3.03 14.03
N ILE A 99 21.82 2.16 13.71
CA ILE A 99 20.39 2.51 13.59
C ILE A 99 19.82 2.84 14.97
N PHE A 100 20.15 2.04 15.98
CA PHE A 100 19.70 2.28 17.35
C PHE A 100 20.11 3.66 17.86
N TYR A 101 21.34 4.09 17.56
CA TYR A 101 21.83 5.38 18.02
C TYR A 101 21.42 6.56 17.13
N GLN A 102 21.13 6.33 15.86
CA GLN A 102 20.77 7.40 14.94
C GLN A 102 19.28 7.69 14.88
N GLN A 103 18.44 6.69 15.13
CA GLN A 103 17.00 6.83 15.02
C GLN A 103 16.36 6.95 16.40
N THR A 104 15.31 7.77 16.48
CA THR A 104 14.55 7.97 17.72
C THR A 104 13.14 7.41 17.63
N LYS A 105 12.65 7.17 16.42
CA LYS A 105 11.31 6.63 16.20
C LYS A 105 11.39 5.23 15.64
N PHE A 106 10.69 4.31 16.29
CA PHE A 106 10.60 2.91 15.86
C PHE A 106 9.16 2.46 15.90
N PHE A 107 8.84 1.55 14.98
CA PHE A 107 7.50 0.96 14.85
C PHE A 107 7.64 -0.54 14.75
N ARG A 108 6.64 -1.26 15.21
CA ARG A 108 6.62 -2.72 15.15
C ARG A 108 5.29 -3.21 14.61
N CYS A 109 5.34 -4.21 13.74
CA CYS A 109 4.15 -4.90 13.31
C CYS A 109 3.65 -5.79 14.46
N PRO A 110 2.40 -5.64 14.90
CA PRO A 110 1.86 -6.50 15.97
C PRO A 110 1.69 -7.96 15.54
N GLN A 111 1.69 -8.23 14.24
CA GLN A 111 1.48 -9.58 13.71
C GLN A 111 2.78 -10.33 13.48
N CYS A 112 3.72 -9.77 12.71
CA CYS A 112 4.99 -10.44 12.38
C CYS A 112 6.17 -9.96 13.23
N LEU A 113 5.97 -8.96 14.07
CA LEU A 113 6.96 -8.37 14.98
C LEU A 113 8.14 -7.69 14.29
N ARG A 114 8.08 -7.47 12.99
CA ARG A 114 9.10 -6.76 12.23
C ARG A 114 9.18 -5.32 12.69
N ILE A 115 10.40 -4.80 12.81
CA ILE A 115 10.66 -3.43 13.27
C ILE A 115 10.93 -2.54 12.06
N TYR A 116 10.37 -1.33 12.09
CA TYR A 116 10.51 -0.31 11.05
C TYR A 116 11.00 0.99 11.67
N TRP A 117 11.75 1.76 10.90
CA TRP A 117 12.22 3.08 11.27
C TRP A 117 12.35 3.98 10.03
N PRO A 118 12.28 5.32 10.18
CA PRO A 118 12.55 6.24 9.07
C PRO A 118 14.03 6.19 8.72
N GLY A 119 14.38 5.66 7.56
CA GLY A 119 15.77 5.54 7.12
C GLY A 119 15.89 5.77 5.64
N SER A 120 17.08 5.51 5.08
CA SER A 120 17.36 5.72 3.66
C SER A 120 16.42 4.94 2.74
N HIS A 121 16.03 3.73 3.15
CA HIS A 121 15.08 2.91 2.38
C HIS A 121 13.71 3.59 2.30
N GLN A 122 13.21 4.11 3.41
CA GLN A 122 11.95 4.84 3.45
C GLN A 122 12.02 6.14 2.63
N GLU A 123 13.13 6.87 2.74
CA GLU A 123 13.35 8.08 1.95
C GLU A 123 13.34 7.79 0.45
N ASN A 124 13.97 6.69 0.04
CA ASN A 124 13.97 6.27 -1.38
C ASN A 124 12.56 5.91 -1.86
N MET A 125 11.80 5.21 -1.03
CA MET A 125 10.40 4.87 -1.36
C MET A 125 9.54 6.13 -1.45
N LYS A 126 9.73 7.07 -0.53
CA LYS A 126 9.00 8.34 -0.57
C LYS A 126 9.31 9.13 -1.84
N ARG A 127 10.57 9.15 -2.25
CA ARG A 127 10.98 9.81 -3.50
C ARG A 127 10.27 9.20 -4.70
N LYS A 128 10.19 7.86 -4.77
CA LYS A 128 9.45 7.19 -5.84
C LYS A 128 7.97 7.52 -5.83
N ILE A 129 7.36 7.62 -4.68
CA ILE A 129 5.96 8.01 -4.54
C ILE A 129 5.76 9.44 -5.05
N ASP A 130 6.63 10.36 -4.66
CA ASP A 130 6.58 11.75 -5.11
C ASP A 130 6.74 11.85 -6.63
N GLU A 131 7.65 11.07 -7.22
CA GLU A 131 7.84 11.01 -8.67
C GLU A 131 6.58 10.51 -9.38
N LEU A 132 5.95 9.47 -8.87
CA LEU A 132 4.71 8.94 -9.43
C LEU A 132 3.59 9.98 -9.35
N TRP A 133 3.48 10.68 -8.25
CA TRP A 133 2.47 11.72 -8.06
C TRP A 133 2.68 12.89 -9.02
N THR A 134 3.91 13.39 -9.10
CA THR A 134 4.27 14.49 -10.00
C THR A 134 4.03 14.13 -11.46
N SER A 135 4.41 12.91 -11.87
CA SER A 135 4.16 12.40 -13.21
C SER A 135 2.67 12.36 -13.53
N THR A 136 1.87 11.98 -12.54
CA THR A 136 0.43 11.92 -12.68
C THR A 136 -0.17 13.30 -12.85
N GLU A 137 0.27 14.28 -12.07
CA GLU A 137 -0.20 15.65 -12.17
C GLU A 137 0.14 16.27 -13.53
N SER A 138 1.35 16.03 -14.03
CA SER A 138 1.77 16.56 -15.32
C SER A 138 1.06 15.92 -16.51
N GLN A 139 0.58 14.68 -16.34
CA GLN A 139 -0.16 13.95 -17.36
C GLN A 139 -1.66 14.20 -17.30
N THR A 140 -2.16 14.74 -16.20
CA THR A 140 -3.57 15.06 -16.07
C THR A 140 -3.89 16.23 -17.00
N PRO A 141 -4.71 16.01 -18.02
CA PRO A 141 -5.10 17.13 -18.90
C PRO A 141 -5.87 18.15 -18.08
N ASN A 142 -5.70 19.42 -18.45
CA ASN A 142 -6.48 20.49 -17.85
C ASN A 142 -7.92 20.38 -18.31
N HIS A 143 -8.67 19.55 -17.64
CA HIS A 143 -10.10 19.44 -17.86
C HIS A 143 -10.78 20.60 -17.18
N LYS A 144 -11.34 21.40 -17.97
CA LYS A 144 -12.15 22.48 -17.43
C LYS A 144 -13.51 22.45 -18.07
#